data_09c496ba1740c605a7414bf9a1a31766
#
_entry.id   09c496ba1740c605a7414bf9a1a31766
#
_cell.length_a   1.000
_cell.length_b   1.000
_cell.length_c   1.000
_cell.angle_alpha   90.00
_cell.angle_beta   90.00
_cell.angle_gamma   90.00
#
_symmetry.space_group_name_H-M   'P 1'
#
loop_
_entity.id
_entity.type
_entity.pdbx_description
1 polymer ?
#
loop_
_entity_poly.entity_id
_entity_poly.type
_entity_poly.pdbx_seq_one_letter_code
_entity_poly.pdbx_strand_id
1 'polypeptide(L)'
;MASIPFASRYRMIDFLLSSMVGCGIDKIEVLVRENYHSLVDHLGGGREWDLSRKNGGLSIFPPFAQKSIGSMGGGRVEALANILPVLKKQKEKYVIMADTNIAANFDFNALIAQHVKTDADITFAYTKRNCHRN
;
A
#
# COMPACT_ATOMS: atom_id res chain seq x y z
N MET A 1 7.95 -0.42 9.19
CA MET A 1 8.81 -0.33 7.99
C MET A 1 8.52 0.91 7.15
N ALA A 2 7.29 1.27 6.86
CA ALA A 2 6.92 2.44 6.05
C ALA A 2 7.63 3.75 6.45
N SER A 3 7.81 3.97 7.74
CA SER A 3 8.42 5.17 8.32
C SER A 3 9.94 5.14 8.44
N ILE A 4 10.63 4.10 7.93
CA ILE A 4 12.10 4.03 7.96
C ILE A 4 12.67 5.13 7.06
N PRO A 5 13.50 6.05 7.60
CA PRO A 5 14.12 7.09 6.81
C PRO A 5 15.14 6.51 5.83
N PHE A 6 15.17 7.07 4.63
CA PHE A 6 16.12 6.74 3.58
C PHE A 6 16.70 8.03 3.01
N ALA A 7 18.01 8.08 2.87
CA ALA A 7 18.73 9.25 2.32
C ALA A 7 18.27 10.60 2.91
N SER A 8 18.18 10.68 4.24
CA SER A 8 17.89 11.88 5.05
C SER A 8 16.45 12.43 4.93
N ARG A 9 15.85 12.48 3.75
CA ARG A 9 14.56 13.16 3.51
C ARG A 9 13.41 12.20 3.20
N TYR A 10 13.73 11.09 2.55
CA TYR A 10 12.75 10.12 2.08
C TYR A 10 12.47 9.03 3.11
N ARG A 11 11.32 8.38 2.97
CA ARG A 11 10.95 7.17 3.71
C ARG A 11 10.66 6.04 2.73
N MET A 12 10.68 4.81 3.19
CA MET A 12 10.43 3.64 2.33
C MET A 12 9.11 3.71 1.59
N ILE A 13 8.09 4.29 2.20
CA ILE A 13 6.78 4.46 1.58
C ILE A 13 6.79 5.39 0.36
N ASP A 14 7.70 6.36 0.30
CA ASP A 14 7.74 7.36 -0.78
C ASP A 14 8.05 6.72 -2.12
N PHE A 15 8.90 5.68 -2.14
CA PHE A 15 9.21 4.91 -3.35
C PHE A 15 7.98 4.19 -3.89
N LEU A 16 7.20 3.58 -2.99
CA LEU A 16 5.99 2.88 -3.37
C LEU A 16 4.92 3.85 -3.91
N LEU A 17 4.68 4.95 -3.20
CA LEU A 17 3.74 5.98 -3.63
C LEU A 17 4.13 6.57 -4.99
N SER A 18 5.40 6.89 -5.20
CA SER A 18 5.90 7.40 -6.48
C SER A 18 5.70 6.40 -7.62
N SER A 19 5.93 5.10 -7.38
CA SER A 19 5.69 4.06 -8.38
C SER A 19 4.21 3.91 -8.70
N MET A 20 3.33 3.95 -7.70
CA MET A 20 1.89 3.85 -7.89
C MET A 20 1.34 5.04 -8.68
N VAL A 21 1.70 6.25 -8.28
CA VAL A 21 1.26 7.48 -8.96
C VAL A 21 1.82 7.56 -10.38
N GLY A 22 3.08 7.16 -10.58
CA GLY A 22 3.68 7.05 -11.90
C GLY A 22 2.96 6.09 -12.85
N CYS A 23 2.25 5.09 -12.30
CA CYS A 23 1.38 4.18 -13.05
C CYS A 23 -0.07 4.67 -13.18
N GLY A 24 -0.38 5.89 -12.72
CA GLY A 24 -1.72 6.47 -12.78
C GLY A 24 -2.67 6.01 -11.69
N ILE A 25 -2.16 5.38 -10.62
CA ILE A 25 -2.97 5.00 -9.46
C ILE A 25 -3.11 6.24 -8.58
N ASP A 26 -4.31 6.79 -8.53
CA ASP A 26 -4.62 8.04 -7.85
C ASP A 26 -5.43 7.86 -6.56
N LYS A 27 -5.77 6.63 -6.20
CA LYS A 27 -6.51 6.28 -4.99
C LYS A 27 -5.73 5.27 -4.17
N ILE A 28 -5.17 5.74 -3.08
CA ILE A 28 -4.25 4.96 -2.26
C ILE A 28 -4.69 4.98 -0.80
N GLU A 29 -4.81 3.79 -0.23
CA GLU A 29 -5.17 3.58 1.17
C GLU A 29 -3.97 3.00 1.92
N VAL A 30 -3.47 3.74 2.91
CA VAL A 30 -2.31 3.34 3.72
C VAL A 30 -2.79 2.81 5.07
N LEU A 31 -2.54 1.53 5.32
CA LEU A 31 -2.82 0.88 6.59
C LEU A 31 -1.59 0.96 7.49
N VAL A 32 -1.68 1.72 8.57
CA VAL A 32 -0.55 1.95 9.47
C VAL A 32 -0.70 1.08 10.70
N ARG A 33 0.37 0.38 11.09
CA ARG A 33 0.42 -0.42 12.34
C ARG A 33 1.15 0.30 13.45
N GLU A 34 2.25 0.97 13.12
CA GLU A 34 3.16 1.62 14.07
C GLU A 34 3.56 3.00 13.55
N ASN A 35 3.97 3.88 14.46
CA ASN A 35 4.44 5.22 14.14
C ASN A 35 3.45 6.07 13.31
N TYR A 36 2.16 5.92 13.60
CA TYR A 36 1.08 6.58 12.85
C TYR A 36 1.27 8.09 12.75
N HIS A 37 1.47 8.80 13.86
CA HIS A 37 1.62 10.26 13.86
C HIS A 37 2.80 10.71 12.99
N SER A 38 3.96 10.07 13.15
CA SER A 38 5.15 10.38 12.36
C SER A 38 4.94 10.13 10.86
N LEU A 39 4.13 9.14 10.49
CA LEU A 39 3.84 8.86 9.10
C LEU A 39 2.83 9.87 8.53
N VAL A 40 1.81 10.23 9.29
CA VAL A 40 0.83 11.26 8.90
C VAL A 40 1.53 12.61 8.69
N ASP A 41 2.43 13.01 9.60
CA ASP A 41 3.19 14.25 9.47
C ASP A 41 4.06 14.25 8.20
N HIS A 42 4.68 13.11 7.88
CA HIS A 42 5.50 12.97 6.68
C HIS A 42 4.67 13.02 5.39
N LEU A 43 3.57 12.29 5.34
CA LEU A 43 2.74 12.20 4.14
C LEU A 43 1.87 13.44 3.90
N GLY A 44 1.52 14.19 4.96
CA GLY A 44 0.85 15.50 4.90
C GLY A 44 -0.41 15.52 4.07
N GLY A 45 -1.11 14.55 3.80
CA GLY A 45 -2.30 14.49 2.92
C GLY A 45 -1.97 14.30 1.44
N GLY A 46 -0.75 13.87 1.12
CA GLY A 46 -0.36 13.40 -0.21
C GLY A 46 -0.09 14.49 -1.25
N ARG A 47 0.16 15.72 -0.82
CA ARG A 47 0.41 16.85 -1.74
C ARG A 47 1.61 16.64 -2.65
N GLU A 48 2.67 16.03 -2.15
CA GLU A 48 3.91 15.78 -2.92
C GLU A 48 3.69 14.82 -4.09
N TRP A 49 2.63 14.02 -4.04
CA TRP A 49 2.26 13.04 -5.09
C TRP A 49 0.97 13.43 -5.84
N ASP A 50 0.48 14.66 -5.70
CA ASP A 50 -0.81 15.11 -6.26
C ASP A 50 -2.00 14.24 -5.83
N LEU A 51 -1.93 13.65 -4.64
CA LEU A 51 -2.97 12.80 -4.04
C LEU A 51 -3.91 13.56 -3.10
N SER A 52 -3.83 14.90 -3.07
CA SER A 52 -4.69 15.77 -2.26
C SER A 52 -6.00 16.11 -3.00
N ARG A 53 -6.78 15.11 -3.40
CA ARG A 53 -7.99 15.26 -4.20
C ARG A 53 -9.25 14.91 -3.41
N LYS A 54 -10.39 15.52 -3.76
CA LYS A 54 -11.70 15.22 -3.13
C LYS A 54 -12.21 13.83 -3.49
N ASN A 55 -11.95 13.37 -4.72
CA ASN A 55 -12.31 12.04 -5.21
C ASN A 55 -11.03 11.27 -5.53
N GLY A 56 -10.79 10.16 -4.84
CA GLY A 56 -9.51 9.47 -4.85
C GLY A 56 -8.56 10.05 -3.80
N GLY A 57 -7.26 10.02 -4.07
CA GLY A 57 -6.24 10.58 -3.20
C GLY A 57 -5.73 9.62 -2.13
N LEU A 58 -5.02 10.18 -1.16
CA LEU A 58 -4.38 9.43 -0.08
C LEU A 58 -5.26 9.40 1.16
N SER A 59 -5.58 8.20 1.62
CA SER A 59 -6.25 7.95 2.89
C SER A 59 -5.35 7.17 3.82
N ILE A 60 -5.22 7.60 5.07
CA ILE A 60 -4.37 6.94 6.07
C ILE A 60 -5.25 6.39 7.18
N PHE A 61 -5.23 5.07 7.35
CA PHE A 61 -6.01 4.37 8.37
C PHE A 61 -5.16 4.10 9.61
N PRO A 62 -5.63 4.56 10.78
CA PRO A 62 -4.93 4.34 12.03
C PRO A 62 -5.02 2.89 12.54
N PRO A 63 -4.12 2.47 13.46
CA PRO A 63 -4.02 1.09 13.93
C PRO A 63 -5.14 0.66 14.91
N PHE A 64 -5.99 1.57 15.39
CA PHE A 64 -6.94 1.29 16.48
C PHE A 64 -8.29 0.71 16.05
N ALA A 65 -8.49 0.45 14.77
CA ALA A 65 -9.66 -0.34 14.34
C ALA A 65 -9.59 -1.82 14.77
N GLN A 66 -8.54 -2.21 15.49
CA GLN A 66 -8.22 -3.61 15.84
C GLN A 66 -8.61 -3.97 17.27
N LYS A 67 -9.75 -3.53 17.77
CA LYS A 67 -10.32 -4.13 18.96
C LYS A 67 -11.19 -5.35 18.61
N SER A 68 -10.62 -6.38 18.03
CA SER A 68 -11.18 -7.70 18.12
C SER A 68 -10.65 -8.37 19.39
N ILE A 69 -11.55 -8.59 20.31
CA ILE A 69 -11.37 -9.30 21.56
C ILE A 69 -10.77 -10.68 21.23
N GLY A 70 -9.48 -10.87 21.52
CA GLY A 70 -8.88 -12.20 21.58
C GLY A 70 -7.73 -12.54 20.64
N SER A 71 -7.29 -11.70 19.71
CA SER A 71 -6.10 -12.01 18.92
C SER A 71 -4.87 -11.22 19.37
N MET A 72 -3.94 -11.91 20.00
CA MET A 72 -2.58 -11.41 20.24
C MET A 72 -1.86 -11.29 18.89
N GLY A 73 -1.93 -10.11 18.29
CA GLY A 73 -1.16 -9.77 17.08
C GLY A 73 -1.99 -9.78 15.80
N GLY A 74 -2.75 -8.72 15.55
CA GLY A 74 -3.49 -8.50 14.31
C GLY A 74 -2.58 -8.63 13.08
N GLY A 75 -2.82 -9.65 12.24
CA GLY A 75 -2.11 -9.90 11.01
C GLY A 75 -2.52 -8.95 9.88
N ARG A 76 -1.86 -9.09 8.72
CA ARG A 76 -2.21 -8.34 7.50
C ARG A 76 -3.65 -8.60 7.05
N VAL A 77 -4.13 -9.84 7.21
CA VAL A 77 -5.49 -10.25 6.85
C VAL A 77 -6.53 -9.52 7.71
N GLU A 78 -6.26 -9.37 9.00
CA GLU A 78 -7.15 -8.64 9.91
C GLU A 78 -7.21 -7.15 9.57
N ALA A 79 -6.07 -6.54 9.25
CA ALA A 79 -6.02 -5.16 8.78
C ALA A 79 -6.85 -4.96 7.50
N LEU A 80 -6.77 -5.90 6.55
CA LEU A 80 -7.59 -5.88 5.32
C LEU A 80 -9.07 -6.10 5.63
N ALA A 81 -9.42 -7.00 6.53
CA ALA A 81 -10.80 -7.22 6.93
C ALA A 81 -11.45 -5.95 7.51
N ASN A 82 -10.69 -5.15 8.24
CA ASN A 82 -11.16 -3.90 8.83
C ASN A 82 -11.47 -2.81 7.79
N ILE A 83 -10.79 -2.79 6.65
CA ILE A 83 -11.06 -1.84 5.57
C ILE A 83 -12.03 -2.40 4.52
N LEU A 84 -12.41 -3.66 4.60
CA LEU A 84 -13.32 -4.28 3.63
C LEU A 84 -14.63 -3.51 3.41
N PRO A 85 -15.29 -2.93 4.43
CA PRO A 85 -16.46 -2.09 4.23
C PRO A 85 -16.19 -0.84 3.40
N VAL A 86 -14.95 -0.31 3.47
CA VAL A 86 -14.51 0.84 2.67
C VAL A 86 -14.27 0.38 1.24
N LEU A 87 -13.53 -0.71 1.05
CA LEU A 87 -13.26 -1.28 -0.27
C LEU A 87 -14.54 -1.65 -1.03
N LYS A 88 -15.53 -2.24 -0.36
CA LYS A 88 -16.83 -2.59 -0.97
C LYS A 88 -17.64 -1.40 -1.46
N LYS A 89 -17.40 -0.19 -0.97
CA LYS A 89 -18.06 1.04 -1.43
C LYS A 89 -17.35 1.68 -2.61
N GLN A 90 -16.17 1.20 -2.96
CA GLN A 90 -15.39 1.72 -4.07
C GLN A 90 -15.97 1.26 -5.42
N LYS A 91 -15.73 2.06 -6.46
CA LYS A 91 -16.16 1.76 -7.82
C LYS A 91 -15.09 1.04 -8.63
N GLU A 92 -13.89 1.01 -8.13
CA GLU A 92 -12.72 0.43 -8.77
C GLU A 92 -12.87 -1.10 -8.83
N LYS A 93 -12.58 -1.65 -10.01
CA LYS A 93 -12.75 -3.08 -10.28
C LYS A 93 -11.65 -3.93 -9.64
N TYR A 94 -10.47 -3.38 -9.49
CA TYR A 94 -9.28 -4.08 -9.01
C TYR A 94 -8.67 -3.39 -7.79
N VAL A 95 -8.08 -4.17 -6.91
CA VAL A 95 -7.33 -3.70 -5.74
C VAL A 95 -5.91 -4.22 -5.82
N ILE A 96 -4.93 -3.33 -5.71
CA ILE A 96 -3.52 -3.67 -5.60
C ILE A 96 -3.11 -3.60 -4.13
N MET A 97 -2.49 -4.65 -3.64
CA MET A 97 -1.93 -4.70 -2.30
C MET A 97 -0.41 -4.76 -2.39
N ALA A 98 0.26 -3.83 -1.74
CA ALA A 98 1.71 -3.77 -1.71
C ALA A 98 2.22 -3.50 -0.29
N ASP A 99 3.41 -4.00 0.01
CA ASP A 99 4.10 -3.73 1.27
C ASP A 99 5.22 -2.70 1.05
N THR A 100 5.49 -1.89 2.04
CA THR A 100 6.49 -0.82 2.00
C THR A 100 7.91 -1.29 2.32
N ASN A 101 8.18 -2.58 2.24
CA ASN A 101 9.51 -3.16 2.49
C ASN A 101 10.40 -3.24 1.24
N ILE A 102 9.91 -2.74 0.11
CA ILE A 102 10.60 -2.78 -1.19
C ILE A 102 10.77 -1.35 -1.68
N ALA A 103 12.03 -0.93 -1.88
CA ALA A 103 12.38 0.30 -2.58
C ALA A 103 12.74 -0.05 -4.02
N ALA A 104 11.75 -0.14 -4.89
CA ALA A 104 11.92 -0.43 -6.30
C ALA A 104 10.92 0.38 -7.12
N ASN A 105 11.33 0.73 -8.32
CA ASN A 105 10.39 1.24 -9.32
C ASN A 105 9.66 0.04 -9.93
N PHE A 106 8.40 -0.14 -9.55
CA PHE A 106 7.59 -1.27 -9.97
C PHE A 106 6.53 -0.83 -10.99
N ASP A 107 6.45 -1.56 -12.11
CA ASP A 107 5.43 -1.33 -13.13
C ASP A 107 4.11 -2.03 -12.77
N PHE A 108 3.23 -1.31 -12.09
CA PHE A 108 1.91 -1.80 -11.72
C PHE A 108 1.00 -1.99 -12.93
N ASN A 109 1.21 -1.25 -14.03
CA ASN A 109 0.41 -1.39 -15.24
C ASN A 109 0.65 -2.75 -15.90
N ALA A 110 1.89 -3.22 -15.93
CA ALA A 110 2.23 -4.55 -16.43
C ALA A 110 1.56 -5.65 -15.58
N LEU A 111 1.52 -5.47 -14.24
CA LEU A 111 0.85 -6.41 -13.34
C LEU A 111 -0.66 -6.46 -13.59
N ILE A 112 -1.32 -5.31 -13.72
CA ILE A 112 -2.76 -5.21 -14.00
C ILE A 112 -3.07 -5.82 -15.38
N ALA A 113 -2.27 -5.52 -16.41
CA ALA A 113 -2.46 -6.07 -17.74
C ALA A 113 -2.36 -7.60 -17.74
N GLN A 114 -1.42 -8.17 -17.01
CA GLN A 114 -1.29 -9.62 -16.84
C GLN A 114 -2.50 -10.20 -16.11
N HIS A 115 -2.97 -9.57 -15.04
CA HIS A 115 -4.14 -9.98 -14.28
C HIS A 115 -5.39 -10.04 -15.18
N VAL A 116 -5.64 -8.99 -15.93
CA VAL A 116 -6.78 -8.91 -16.86
C VAL A 116 -6.68 -9.97 -17.96
N LYS A 117 -5.49 -10.18 -18.52
CA LYS A 117 -5.24 -11.15 -19.59
C LYS A 117 -5.49 -12.59 -19.14
N THR A 118 -5.18 -12.90 -17.89
CA THR A 118 -5.33 -14.26 -17.36
C THR A 118 -6.69 -14.53 -16.76
N ASP A 119 -7.53 -13.50 -16.62
CA ASP A 119 -8.84 -13.55 -15.94
C ASP A 119 -8.74 -14.25 -14.57
N ALA A 120 -7.66 -13.95 -13.84
CA ALA A 120 -7.37 -14.57 -12.56
C ALA A 120 -8.08 -13.84 -11.43
N ASP A 121 -8.47 -14.55 -10.36
CA ASP A 121 -9.00 -13.93 -9.14
C ASP A 121 -7.92 -13.21 -8.36
N ILE A 122 -6.69 -13.77 -8.33
CA ILE A 122 -5.54 -13.22 -7.62
C ILE A 122 -4.29 -13.40 -8.47
N THR A 123 -3.49 -12.34 -8.57
CA THR A 123 -2.18 -12.34 -9.24
C THR A 123 -1.09 -11.90 -8.26
N PHE A 124 -0.02 -12.66 -8.17
CA PHE A 124 1.14 -12.34 -7.33
C PHE A 124 2.34 -11.95 -8.16
N ALA A 125 2.97 -10.81 -7.82
CA ALA A 125 4.30 -10.48 -8.29
C ALA A 125 5.35 -11.06 -7.35
N TYR A 126 6.34 -11.77 -7.89
CA TYR A 126 7.43 -12.34 -7.12
C TYR A 126 8.76 -12.26 -7.87
N THR A 127 9.86 -12.25 -7.13
CA THR A 127 11.20 -12.34 -7.70
C THR A 127 11.78 -13.73 -7.44
N LYS A 128 12.31 -14.38 -8.50
CA LYS A 128 13.11 -15.59 -8.34
C LYS A 128 14.50 -15.19 -7.83
N ARG A 129 14.74 -15.34 -6.54
CA ARG A 129 16.07 -15.21 -5.98
C ARG A 129 16.76 -16.56 -6.09
N ASN A 130 17.82 -16.66 -6.88
CA ASN A 130 18.73 -17.79 -6.78
C ASN A 130 19.45 -17.69 -5.45
N CYS A 131 18.95 -18.40 -4.42
CA CYS A 131 19.72 -18.62 -3.22
C CYS A 131 20.87 -19.55 -3.61
N HIS A 132 22.04 -19.00 -3.93
CA HIS A 132 23.28 -19.77 -3.82
C HIS A 132 23.43 -20.10 -2.33
N ARG A 133 23.12 -21.33 -1.97
CA ARG A 133 23.57 -21.91 -0.71
C ARG A 133 25.08 -22.06 -0.82
N ASN A 134 25.83 -21.21 -0.13
CA ASN A 134 27.20 -21.51 0.26
C ASN A 134 27.19 -22.47 1.42
#